data_d93a1365a8492e2b7ee5155bef776fd6
#
_entry.id   d93a1365a8492e2b7ee5155bef776fd6
#
_cell.length_a   1.000
_cell.length_b   1.000
_cell.length_c   1.000
_cell.angle_alpha   90.00
_cell.angle_beta   90.00
_cell.angle_gamma   90.00
#
_symmetry.space_group_name_H-M   'P 1'
#
loop_
_entity.id
_entity.type
_entity.pdbx_description
1 polymer ?
#
loop_
_entity_poly.entity_id
_entity_poly.type
_entity_poly.pdbx_seq_one_letter_code
_entity_poly.pdbx_strand_id
1 'polypeptide(L)'
;MKIQSTTVIIDRIRCYAYHGVLPQERVVGGDYWVSARLTLSDASLAVEEDQLEGTVNYAEVCELIRREMQCPSALLEHVAGRMLKAIFSEFLLVAEAEVEVRKVNPPMGVHCDGAAVVMRAVR
;
A
#
# COMPACT_ATOMS: atom_id res chain seq x y z
N MET A 1 -26.34 -17.53 -3.45
CA MET A 1 -24.94 -17.50 -3.93
C MET A 1 -23.98 -17.56 -2.76
N LYS A 2 -22.75 -17.96 -3.03
CA LYS A 2 -21.71 -17.99 -2.01
C LYS A 2 -20.52 -17.18 -2.50
N ILE A 3 -20.20 -16.05 -1.86
CA ILE A 3 -19.07 -15.22 -2.21
C ILE A 3 -17.82 -15.84 -1.60
N GLN A 4 -16.84 -16.16 -2.46
CA GLN A 4 -15.60 -16.83 -2.05
C GLN A 4 -14.63 -15.86 -1.39
N SER A 5 -14.50 -14.67 -1.95
CA SER A 5 -13.63 -13.64 -1.42
C SER A 5 -14.04 -12.27 -1.94
N THR A 6 -13.68 -11.23 -1.19
CA THR A 6 -13.87 -9.85 -1.60
C THR A 6 -12.56 -9.12 -1.39
N THR A 7 -12.04 -8.51 -2.44
CA THR A 7 -10.78 -7.78 -2.40
C THR A 7 -11.00 -6.36 -2.85
N VAL A 8 -10.60 -5.40 -2.03
CA VAL A 8 -10.59 -3.98 -2.37
C VAL A 8 -9.23 -3.65 -2.94
N ILE A 9 -9.20 -3.03 -4.11
CA ILE A 9 -7.96 -2.70 -4.81
C ILE A 9 -7.85 -1.19 -4.93
N ILE A 10 -6.69 -0.67 -4.54
CA ILE A 10 -6.29 0.72 -4.79
C ILE A 10 -5.13 0.65 -5.75
N ASP A 11 -5.33 1.25 -6.94
CA ASP A 11 -4.38 1.10 -8.03
C ASP A 11 -3.66 2.42 -8.28
N ARG A 12 -2.34 2.40 -8.08
CA ARG A 12 -1.42 3.47 -8.42
C ARG A 12 -1.70 4.82 -7.76
N ILE A 13 -1.54 4.87 -6.44
CA ILE A 13 -1.42 6.17 -5.78
C ILE A 13 -0.06 6.74 -6.15
N ARG A 14 -0.06 7.93 -6.73
CA ARG A 14 1.19 8.63 -7.08
C ARG A 14 1.57 9.52 -5.91
N CYS A 15 2.83 9.43 -5.49
CA CYS A 15 3.36 10.28 -4.43
C CYS A 15 4.82 10.62 -4.68
N TYR A 16 5.24 11.74 -4.11
CA TYR A 16 6.63 12.14 -4.08
C TYR A 16 7.16 11.84 -2.68
N ALA A 17 8.28 11.14 -2.60
CA ALA A 17 8.81 10.69 -1.31
C ALA A 17 10.33 10.64 -1.33
N TYR A 18 10.93 10.39 -0.17
CA TYR A 18 12.36 10.55 0.08
C TYR A 18 12.98 9.26 0.62
N HIS A 19 12.61 8.12 0.04
CA HIS A 19 13.19 6.82 0.40
C HIS A 19 14.46 6.57 -0.40
N GLY A 20 15.42 5.92 0.21
CA GLY A 20 16.61 5.48 -0.49
C GLY A 20 17.79 5.26 0.42
N VAL A 21 18.72 4.42 -0.03
CA VAL A 21 19.97 4.14 0.66
C VAL A 21 20.95 5.31 0.49
N LEU A 22 20.98 5.92 -0.70
CA LEU A 22 21.90 7.01 -1.01
C LEU A 22 21.42 8.31 -0.34
N PRO A 23 22.34 9.07 0.29
CA PRO A 23 21.97 10.35 0.90
C PRO A 23 21.27 11.30 -0.05
N GLN A 24 21.66 11.31 -1.32
CA GLN A 24 21.05 12.19 -2.34
C GLN A 24 19.57 11.86 -2.54
N GLU A 25 19.18 10.59 -2.52
CA GLU A 25 17.79 10.18 -2.64
C GLU A 25 16.93 10.71 -1.48
N ARG A 26 17.54 10.82 -0.30
CA ARG A 26 16.89 11.33 0.92
C ARG A 26 16.71 12.84 0.89
N VAL A 27 17.49 13.54 0.11
CA VAL A 27 17.47 15.01 -0.01
C VAL A 27 16.62 15.44 -1.21
N VAL A 28 16.83 14.81 -2.36
CA VAL A 28 16.17 15.18 -3.61
C VAL A 28 14.79 14.57 -3.73
N GLY A 29 14.64 13.32 -3.27
CA GLY A 29 13.39 12.59 -3.40
C GLY A 29 13.15 12.07 -4.81
N GLY A 30 11.95 11.55 -5.04
CA GLY A 30 11.55 11.01 -6.33
C GLY A 30 10.08 10.62 -6.37
N ASP A 31 9.66 10.22 -7.55
CA ASP A 31 8.28 9.77 -7.78
C ASP A 31 8.13 8.29 -7.43
N TYR A 32 7.01 7.98 -6.78
CA TYR A 32 6.64 6.63 -6.39
C TYR A 32 5.20 6.35 -6.77
N TRP A 33 4.92 5.07 -7.06
CA TRP A 33 3.56 4.58 -7.22
C TRP A 33 3.33 3.50 -6.17
N VAL A 34 2.19 3.58 -5.50
CA VAL A 34 1.81 2.60 -4.47
C VAL A 34 0.46 2.02 -4.82
N SER A 35 0.39 0.69 -4.80
CA SER A 35 -0.86 -0.05 -5.00
C SER A 35 -1.09 -0.97 -3.81
N ALA A 36 -2.35 -1.23 -3.49
CA ALA A 36 -2.72 -2.11 -2.40
C ALA A 36 -3.89 -3.01 -2.79
N ARG A 37 -3.86 -4.25 -2.31
CA ARG A 37 -4.94 -5.22 -2.46
C ARG A 37 -5.29 -5.72 -1.06
N LEU A 38 -6.53 -5.50 -0.64
CA LEU A 38 -6.98 -5.81 0.71
C LEU A 38 -8.11 -6.82 0.63
N THR A 39 -7.87 -8.03 1.10
CA THR A 39 -8.88 -9.09 1.12
C THR A 39 -9.58 -9.06 2.48
N LEU A 40 -10.89 -8.93 2.43
CA LEU A 40 -11.72 -8.83 3.62
C LEU A 40 -12.01 -10.21 4.19
N SER A 41 -12.07 -10.32 5.51
CA SER A 41 -12.46 -11.55 6.18
C SER A 41 -13.93 -11.87 5.97
N ASP A 42 -14.76 -10.83 5.87
CA ASP A 42 -16.20 -10.95 5.67
C ASP A 42 -16.73 -9.65 5.10
N ALA A 43 -17.44 -9.70 3.97
CA ALA A 43 -18.05 -8.54 3.34
C ALA A 43 -19.57 -8.63 3.36
N SER A 44 -20.16 -9.53 4.15
CA SER A 44 -21.61 -9.77 4.14
C SER A 44 -22.42 -8.55 4.50
N LEU A 45 -21.98 -7.77 5.48
CA LEU A 45 -22.70 -6.56 5.89
C LEU A 45 -22.72 -5.51 4.76
N ALA A 46 -21.62 -5.37 4.03
CA ALA A 46 -21.56 -4.46 2.90
C ALA A 46 -22.46 -4.96 1.75
N VAL A 47 -22.43 -6.26 1.48
CA VAL A 47 -23.17 -6.87 0.37
C VAL A 47 -24.67 -6.87 0.64
N GLU A 48 -25.10 -7.26 1.85
CA GLU A 48 -26.51 -7.45 2.16
C GLU A 48 -27.18 -6.15 2.64
N GLU A 49 -26.46 -5.32 3.39
CA GLU A 49 -27.03 -4.16 4.07
C GLU A 49 -26.53 -2.82 3.52
N ASP A 50 -25.60 -2.84 2.58
CA ASP A 50 -25.03 -1.62 1.99
C ASP A 50 -24.44 -0.68 3.07
N GLN A 51 -23.75 -1.27 4.06
CA GLN A 51 -23.18 -0.55 5.18
C GLN A 51 -21.66 -0.39 5.02
N LEU A 52 -21.17 0.82 5.18
CA LEU A 52 -19.74 1.13 5.07
C LEU A 52 -18.90 0.38 6.13
N GLU A 53 -19.48 0.14 7.30
CA GLU A 53 -18.82 -0.60 8.37
C GLU A 53 -18.50 -2.05 8.01
N GLY A 54 -19.14 -2.58 6.97
CA GLY A 54 -18.91 -3.95 6.47
C GLY A 54 -17.80 -4.06 5.47
N THR A 55 -17.08 -2.99 5.21
CA THR A 55 -15.96 -2.97 4.25
C THR A 55 -14.83 -2.08 4.74
N VAL A 56 -13.89 -1.85 3.86
CA VAL A 56 -12.79 -0.90 4.09
C VAL A 56 -13.07 0.34 3.27
N ASN A 57 -13.07 1.50 3.92
CA ASN A 57 -13.16 2.77 3.22
C ASN A 57 -11.83 3.05 2.51
N TYR A 58 -11.80 2.87 1.18
CA TYR A 58 -10.56 3.02 0.43
C TYR A 58 -9.98 4.44 0.49
N ALA A 59 -10.78 5.46 0.75
CA ALA A 59 -10.27 6.81 0.97
C ALA A 59 -9.39 6.88 2.22
N GLU A 60 -9.78 6.17 3.29
CA GLU A 60 -8.97 6.08 4.51
C GLU A 60 -7.69 5.29 4.28
N VAL A 61 -7.74 4.25 3.45
CA VAL A 61 -6.55 3.49 3.07
C VAL A 61 -5.57 4.38 2.29
N CYS A 62 -6.08 5.20 1.36
CA CYS A 62 -5.25 6.16 0.63
C CYS A 62 -4.55 7.13 1.57
N GLU A 63 -5.25 7.64 2.57
CA GLU A 63 -4.66 8.55 3.57
C GLU A 63 -3.58 7.85 4.39
N LEU A 64 -3.81 6.60 4.78
CA LEU A 64 -2.82 5.81 5.49
C LEU A 64 -1.56 5.63 4.66
N ILE A 65 -1.71 5.25 3.39
CA ILE A 65 -0.58 5.04 2.48
C ILE A 65 0.21 6.33 2.30
N ARG A 66 -0.47 7.45 2.07
CA ARG A 66 0.19 8.75 1.92
C ARG A 66 0.96 9.13 3.18
N ARG A 67 0.38 8.93 4.34
CA ARG A 67 1.03 9.21 5.62
C ARG A 67 2.30 8.37 5.79
N GLU A 68 2.23 7.07 5.51
CA GLU A 68 3.40 6.20 5.64
C GLU A 68 4.49 6.54 4.63
N MET A 69 4.13 6.95 3.42
CA MET A 69 5.10 7.37 2.42
C MET A 69 5.85 8.66 2.80
N GLN A 70 5.28 9.50 3.67
CA GLN A 70 5.95 10.72 4.13
C GLN A 70 7.09 10.46 5.10
N CYS A 71 7.15 9.29 5.72
CA CYS A 71 8.26 8.91 6.61
C CYS A 71 9.36 8.24 5.79
N PRO A 72 10.54 8.85 5.64
CA PRO A 72 11.62 8.27 4.83
C PRO A 72 12.11 6.95 5.39
N SER A 73 12.39 6.01 4.51
CA SER A 73 13.04 4.73 4.82
C SER A 73 14.21 4.53 3.86
N ALA A 74 15.25 3.83 4.31
CA ALA A 74 16.33 3.46 3.43
C ALA A 74 15.88 2.42 2.39
N LEU A 75 15.00 1.51 2.80
CA LEU A 75 14.56 0.38 1.97
C LEU A 75 13.05 0.44 1.70
N LEU A 76 12.66 0.08 0.49
CA LEU A 76 11.24 -0.03 0.14
C LEU A 76 10.55 -1.12 0.94
N GLU A 77 11.26 -2.19 1.28
CA GLU A 77 10.77 -3.26 2.15
C GLU A 77 10.34 -2.71 3.52
N HIS A 78 11.10 -1.76 4.04
CA HIS A 78 10.80 -1.15 5.34
C HIS A 78 9.49 -0.35 5.30
N VAL A 79 9.32 0.50 4.28
CA VAL A 79 8.09 1.29 4.17
C VAL A 79 6.90 0.39 3.85
N ALA A 80 7.07 -0.64 3.01
CA ALA A 80 6.02 -1.61 2.72
C ALA A 80 5.58 -2.35 3.99
N GLY A 81 6.53 -2.77 4.81
CA GLY A 81 6.24 -3.42 6.10
C GLY A 81 5.48 -2.50 7.05
N ARG A 82 5.85 -1.21 7.12
CA ARG A 82 5.12 -0.23 7.94
C ARG A 82 3.68 -0.07 7.46
N MET A 83 3.48 -0.01 6.14
CA MET A 83 2.13 0.07 5.57
C MET A 83 1.29 -1.12 5.97
N LEU A 84 1.82 -2.34 5.82
CA LEU A 84 1.08 -3.55 6.17
C LEU A 84 0.71 -3.57 7.65
N LYS A 85 1.63 -3.21 8.54
CA LYS A 85 1.35 -3.13 9.97
C LYS A 85 0.24 -2.13 10.26
N ALA A 86 0.28 -0.97 9.65
CA ALA A 86 -0.74 0.06 9.84
C ALA A 86 -2.10 -0.39 9.29
N ILE A 87 -2.12 -1.04 8.12
CA ILE A 87 -3.36 -1.57 7.54
C ILE A 87 -4.02 -2.57 8.48
N PHE A 88 -3.27 -3.54 8.98
CA PHE A 88 -3.84 -4.54 9.90
C PHE A 88 -4.25 -3.93 11.25
N SER A 89 -3.56 -2.89 11.69
CA SER A 89 -3.91 -2.20 12.93
C SER A 89 -5.19 -1.38 12.82
N GLU A 90 -5.37 -0.68 11.69
CA GLU A 90 -6.47 0.27 11.51
C GLU A 90 -7.71 -0.33 10.86
N PHE A 91 -7.57 -1.43 10.11
CA PHE A 91 -8.66 -2.05 9.36
C PHE A 91 -8.83 -3.52 9.78
N LEU A 92 -9.65 -3.73 10.79
CA LEU A 92 -9.81 -5.05 11.41
C LEU A 92 -10.44 -6.09 10.48
N LEU A 93 -11.20 -5.66 9.46
CA LEU A 93 -11.81 -6.56 8.48
C LEU A 93 -10.80 -7.11 7.47
N VAL A 94 -9.60 -6.54 7.40
CA VAL A 94 -8.59 -7.00 6.46
C VAL A 94 -7.96 -8.29 6.99
N ALA A 95 -8.18 -9.39 6.27
CA ALA A 95 -7.58 -10.69 6.60
C ALA A 95 -6.22 -10.87 5.94
N GLU A 96 -6.04 -10.24 4.77
CA GLU A 96 -4.86 -10.39 3.95
C GLU A 96 -4.62 -9.10 3.18
N ALA A 97 -3.38 -8.66 3.10
CA ALA A 97 -3.04 -7.43 2.38
C ALA A 97 -1.77 -7.62 1.56
N GLU A 98 -1.77 -7.02 0.38
CA GLU A 98 -0.61 -6.95 -0.49
C GLU A 98 -0.38 -5.48 -0.84
N VAL A 99 0.85 -5.01 -0.73
CA VAL A 99 1.23 -3.66 -1.16
C VAL A 99 2.37 -3.75 -2.16
N GLU A 100 2.32 -2.88 -3.15
CA GLU A 100 3.43 -2.67 -4.08
C GLU A 100 3.90 -1.25 -3.91
N VAL A 101 5.19 -1.07 -3.64
CA VAL A 101 5.84 0.24 -3.60
C VAL A 101 6.83 0.29 -4.75
N ARG A 102 6.56 1.17 -5.71
CA ARG A 102 7.34 1.29 -6.94
C ARG A 102 8.05 2.63 -6.99
N LYS A 103 9.35 2.58 -7.18
CA LYS A 103 10.17 3.75 -7.45
C LYS A 103 10.25 3.95 -8.96
N VAL A 104 9.86 5.12 -9.43
CA VAL A 104 9.94 5.50 -10.84
C VAL A 104 11.33 6.09 -11.09
N ASN A 105 11.98 5.70 -12.17
CA ASN A 105 13.33 6.17 -12.54
C ASN A 105 14.36 6.02 -11.41
N PRO A 106 14.62 4.79 -10.93
CA PRO A 106 15.59 4.59 -9.86
C PRO A 106 17.00 4.92 -10.32
N PRO A 107 17.87 5.48 -9.45
CA PRO A 107 19.20 5.90 -9.81
C PRO A 107 20.18 4.71 -9.85
N MET A 108 20.05 3.83 -10.83
CA MET A 108 20.84 2.59 -10.93
C MET A 108 21.92 2.65 -11.99
N GLY A 109 22.10 3.78 -12.68
CA GLY A 109 23.08 3.90 -13.74
C GLY A 109 22.73 3.13 -15.02
N VAL A 110 21.52 2.57 -15.10
CA VAL A 110 21.01 1.87 -16.27
C VAL A 110 19.63 2.42 -16.60
N HIS A 111 19.22 2.27 -17.86
CA HIS A 111 17.87 2.67 -18.28
C HIS A 111 16.88 1.64 -17.78
N CYS A 112 15.98 2.04 -16.89
CA CYS A 112 14.99 1.17 -16.25
C CYS A 112 13.71 1.95 -15.95
N ASP A 113 12.57 1.36 -16.28
CA ASP A 113 11.27 2.00 -16.07
C ASP A 113 10.90 2.13 -14.61
N GLY A 114 11.43 1.28 -13.76
CA GLY A 114 11.17 1.34 -12.34
C GLY A 114 11.70 0.12 -11.60
N ALA A 115 11.68 0.23 -10.28
CA ALA A 115 11.98 -0.89 -9.38
C ALA A 115 10.92 -0.91 -8.29
N ALA A 116 10.47 -2.09 -7.91
CA ALA A 116 9.37 -2.22 -6.97
C ALA A 116 9.61 -3.35 -5.97
N VAL A 117 8.99 -3.21 -4.81
CA VAL A 117 8.83 -4.27 -3.84
C VAL A 117 7.33 -4.60 -3.73
N VAL A 118 7.00 -5.86 -3.85
CA VAL A 118 5.65 -6.37 -3.61
C VAL A 118 5.72 -7.23 -2.34
N MET A 119 4.88 -6.91 -1.37
CA MET A 119 4.89 -7.59 -0.07
C MET A 119 3.47 -7.96 0.31
N ARG A 120 3.27 -9.22 0.67
CA ARG A 120 1.96 -9.75 1.05
C ARG A 120 2.04 -10.33 2.45
N ALA A 121 1.03 -10.04 3.25
CA ALA A 121 0.94 -10.55 4.61
C ALA A 121 -0.47 -11.00 4.93
N VAL A 122 -0.60 -11.92 5.86
CA VAL A 122 -1.88 -12.37 6.41
C VAL A 122 -1.94 -12.00 7.89
N ARG A 123 -3.17 -11.80 8.38
CA ARG A 123 -3.39 -11.52 9.80
C ARG A 123 -3.03 -12.72 10.66
#